data_7ad00fe7051753a025ccc73e3c91d87f
#
_entry.id   7ad00fe7051753a025ccc73e3c91d87f
#
_cell.length_a   1.000
_cell.length_b   1.000
_cell.length_c   1.000
_cell.angle_alpha   90.00
_cell.angle_beta   90.00
_cell.angle_gamma   90.00
#
_symmetry.space_group_name_H-M   'P 1'
#
loop_
_entity.id
_entity.type
_entity.pdbx_description
1 polymer ?
#
loop_
_entity_poly.entity_id
_entity_poly.type
_entity_poly.pdbx_seq_one_letter_code
_entity_poly.pdbx_strand_id
1 'polypeptide(L)'
;MKSLGLIEVESVAAAVDALDLMCKAADVEFVTWERKLGGRLVTVIVEGQISAVKAAVEAAGGAIKDLAASAVIASPHSETQRMVELSASRILKKQKAAEKAE
;
A
#
# COMPACT_ATOMS: atom_id res chain seq x y z
N MET A 1 -0.34 -8.16 -13.66
CA MET A 1 -0.14 -7.14 -12.60
C MET A 1 1.33 -7.01 -12.29
N LYS A 2 1.80 -5.82 -12.03
CA LYS A 2 3.17 -5.54 -11.59
C LYS A 2 3.43 -6.16 -10.22
N SER A 3 4.67 -6.12 -9.79
CA SER A 3 5.03 -6.57 -8.44
C SER A 3 4.34 -5.71 -7.39
N LEU A 4 4.03 -6.30 -6.25
CA LEU A 4 3.38 -5.62 -5.14
C LEU A 4 4.33 -5.45 -3.97
N GLY A 5 4.26 -4.28 -3.34
CA GLY A 5 4.91 -4.00 -2.06
C GLY A 5 3.86 -3.72 -1.01
N LEU A 6 3.99 -4.33 0.14
CA LEU A 6 3.07 -4.15 1.26
C LEU A 6 3.84 -3.71 2.49
N ILE A 7 3.30 -2.72 3.19
CA ILE A 7 3.79 -2.36 4.52
C ILE A 7 2.62 -2.28 5.48
N GLU A 8 2.89 -2.59 6.73
CA GLU A 8 1.88 -2.55 7.79
C GLU A 8 2.40 -1.68 8.92
N VAL A 9 1.63 -0.67 9.27
CA VAL A 9 1.99 0.35 10.27
C VAL A 9 0.84 0.56 11.26
N GLU A 10 1.12 1.23 12.38
CA GLU A 10 0.18 1.32 13.50
C GLU A 10 -0.82 2.46 13.42
N SER A 11 -0.68 3.38 12.48
CA SER A 11 -1.58 4.52 12.38
C SER A 11 -1.73 5.00 10.95
N VAL A 12 -2.82 5.72 10.70
CA VAL A 12 -3.06 6.38 9.41
C VAL A 12 -1.96 7.41 9.11
N ALA A 13 -1.52 8.16 10.10
CA ALA A 13 -0.46 9.14 9.92
C ALA A 13 0.85 8.47 9.48
N ALA A 14 1.21 7.35 10.10
CA ALA A 14 2.39 6.58 9.71
C ALA A 14 2.23 6.00 8.30
N ALA A 15 1.02 5.58 7.93
CA ALA A 15 0.74 5.05 6.60
C ALA A 15 0.93 6.12 5.51
N VAL A 16 0.43 7.32 5.74
CA VAL A 16 0.58 8.44 4.79
C VAL A 16 2.05 8.82 4.64
N ASP A 17 2.77 8.91 5.76
CA ASP A 17 4.19 9.21 5.76
C ASP A 17 5.01 8.16 5.00
N ALA A 18 4.72 6.89 5.25
CA ALA A 18 5.38 5.79 4.56
C ALA A 18 5.08 5.78 3.06
N LEU A 19 3.84 6.04 2.68
CA LEU A 19 3.45 6.12 1.27
C LEU A 19 4.20 7.23 0.55
N ASP A 20 4.25 8.41 1.15
CA ASP A 20 4.99 9.55 0.58
C ASP A 20 6.46 9.19 0.38
N LEU A 21 7.06 8.59 1.39
CA LEU A 21 8.46 8.18 1.36
C LEU A 21 8.74 7.15 0.29
N MET A 22 7.88 6.14 0.17
CA MET A 22 8.02 5.10 -0.85
C MET A 22 7.92 5.66 -2.27
N CYS A 23 6.96 6.55 -2.51
CA CYS A 23 6.75 7.15 -3.82
C CYS A 23 7.87 8.13 -4.19
N LYS A 24 8.54 8.74 -3.22
CA LYS A 24 9.72 9.59 -3.45
C LYS A 24 10.98 8.77 -3.67
N ALA A 25 11.08 7.60 -3.06
CA ALA A 25 12.27 6.75 -3.13
C ALA A 25 12.36 5.95 -4.42
N ALA A 26 11.24 5.60 -5.03
CA ALA A 26 11.20 4.74 -6.20
C ALA A 26 9.95 4.97 -7.04
N ASP A 27 9.99 4.48 -8.29
CA ASP A 27 8.86 4.60 -9.21
C ASP A 27 7.80 3.54 -8.91
N VAL A 28 7.03 3.78 -7.88
CA VAL A 28 5.90 2.93 -7.47
C VAL A 28 4.63 3.76 -7.40
N GLU A 29 3.50 3.08 -7.55
CA GLU A 29 2.19 3.70 -7.49
C GLU A 29 1.39 3.14 -6.34
N PHE A 30 0.61 3.99 -5.68
CA PHE A 30 -0.34 3.57 -4.66
C PHE A 30 -1.46 2.76 -5.30
N VAL A 31 -1.79 1.61 -4.70
CA VAL A 31 -2.89 0.76 -5.17
C VAL A 31 -4.07 0.85 -4.21
N THR A 32 -3.84 0.54 -2.95
CA THR A 32 -4.90 0.52 -1.95
C THR A 32 -4.33 0.51 -0.53
N TRP A 33 -5.21 0.68 0.43
CA TRP A 33 -4.91 0.53 1.85
C TRP A 33 -6.06 -0.19 2.54
N GLU A 34 -5.75 -0.88 3.63
CA GLU A 34 -6.74 -1.61 4.42
C GLU A 34 -6.53 -1.33 5.90
N ARG A 35 -7.62 -1.12 6.62
CA ARG A 35 -7.61 -0.74 8.03
C ARG A 35 -8.29 -1.76 8.94
N LYS A 36 -8.81 -2.85 8.40
CA LYS A 36 -9.75 -3.71 9.11
C LYS A 36 -9.17 -4.98 9.69
N LEU A 37 -7.94 -5.28 9.41
CA LEU A 37 -7.39 -6.59 9.74
C LEU A 37 -6.67 -6.58 11.09
N GLY A 38 -7.43 -6.50 12.16
CA GLY A 38 -6.84 -6.70 13.47
C GLY A 38 -6.44 -5.42 14.20
N GLY A 39 -7.40 -4.60 14.53
CA GLY A 39 -7.18 -3.50 15.45
C GLY A 39 -6.68 -2.23 14.78
N ARG A 40 -5.50 -1.76 15.20
CA ARG A 40 -4.97 -0.44 14.79
C ARG A 40 -4.11 -0.47 13.53
N LEU A 41 -3.84 -1.64 12.99
CA LEU A 41 -2.91 -1.76 11.88
C LEU A 41 -3.50 -1.25 10.57
N VAL A 42 -2.67 -0.55 9.82
CA VAL A 42 -2.99 -0.04 8.48
C VAL A 42 -2.03 -0.68 7.50
N THR A 43 -2.56 -1.32 6.48
CA THR A 43 -1.77 -1.93 5.41
C THR A 43 -1.81 -1.03 4.19
N VAL A 44 -0.65 -0.66 3.66
CA VAL A 44 -0.51 0.12 2.43
C VAL A 44 0.07 -0.77 1.36
N ILE A 45 -0.54 -0.75 0.17
CA ILE A 45 -0.09 -1.57 -0.97
C ILE A 45 0.28 -0.64 -2.13
N VAL A 46 1.49 -0.85 -2.64
CA VAL A 46 2.00 -0.15 -3.83
C VAL A 46 2.36 -1.18 -4.90
N GLU A 47 2.45 -0.73 -6.16
CA GLU A 47 2.86 -1.59 -7.27
C GLU A 47 3.93 -0.92 -8.12
N GLY A 48 4.69 -1.73 -8.84
CA GLY A 48 5.72 -1.26 -9.76
C GLY A 48 6.58 -2.40 -10.25
N GLN A 49 7.68 -2.07 -10.91
CA GLN A 49 8.69 -3.04 -11.27
C GLN A 49 9.33 -3.60 -10.00
N ILE A 50 9.77 -4.85 -10.04
CA ILE A 50 10.25 -5.54 -8.83
C ILE A 50 11.38 -4.77 -8.13
N SER A 51 12.33 -4.20 -8.87
CA SER A 51 13.43 -3.45 -8.28
C SER A 51 12.95 -2.17 -7.60
N ALA A 52 11.98 -1.48 -8.18
CA ALA A 52 11.40 -0.27 -7.62
C ALA A 52 10.60 -0.59 -6.34
N VAL A 53 9.81 -1.66 -6.37
CA VAL A 53 9.03 -2.10 -5.20
C VAL A 53 9.96 -2.49 -4.04
N LYS A 54 11.03 -3.23 -4.31
CA LYS A 54 12.01 -3.57 -3.28
C LYS A 54 12.66 -2.33 -2.66
N ALA A 55 13.06 -1.38 -3.51
CA ALA A 55 13.67 -0.14 -3.04
C ALA A 55 12.69 0.68 -2.18
N ALA A 56 11.43 0.77 -2.59
CA ALA A 56 10.40 1.49 -1.86
C ALA A 56 10.15 0.88 -0.47
N VAL A 57 9.96 -0.43 -0.41
CA VAL A 57 9.71 -1.15 0.85
C VAL A 57 10.92 -1.03 1.78
N GLU A 58 12.12 -1.16 1.25
CA GLU A 58 13.35 -1.00 2.03
C GLU A 58 13.49 0.41 2.60
N ALA A 59 13.17 1.43 1.81
CA ALA A 59 13.19 2.82 2.26
C ALA A 59 12.21 3.05 3.41
N ALA A 60 10.99 2.50 3.32
CA ALA A 60 10.02 2.58 4.41
C ALA A 60 10.53 1.87 5.67
N GLY A 61 11.11 0.69 5.51
CA GLY A 61 11.66 -0.09 6.62
C GLY A 61 12.79 0.61 7.35
N GLY A 62 13.60 1.39 6.64
CA GLY A 62 14.71 2.13 7.23
C GLY A 62 14.30 3.42 7.95
N ALA A 63 13.16 4.00 7.57
CA ALA A 63 12.73 5.30 8.09
C ALA A 63 11.59 5.22 9.12
N ILE A 64 10.74 4.22 9.03
CA ILE A 64 9.58 4.06 9.91
C ILE A 64 9.95 3.13 11.06
N LYS A 65 10.05 3.69 12.26
CA LYS A 65 10.46 2.93 13.45
C LYS A 65 9.47 1.85 13.86
N ASP A 66 8.19 2.11 13.67
CA ASP A 66 7.12 1.24 14.14
C ASP A 66 6.49 0.43 13.01
N LEU A 67 7.27 0.09 12.01
CA LEU A 67 6.83 -0.77 10.93
C LEU A 67 6.57 -2.18 11.47
N ALA A 68 5.31 -2.61 11.45
CA ALA A 68 4.92 -3.89 12.02
C ALA A 68 5.31 -5.06 11.10
N ALA A 69 5.15 -4.88 9.79
CA ALA A 69 5.46 -5.92 8.81
C ALA A 69 5.67 -5.31 7.43
N SER A 70 6.37 -6.05 6.58
CA SER A 70 6.50 -5.69 5.16
C SER A 70 6.61 -6.95 4.31
N ALA A 71 6.22 -6.83 3.05
CA ALA A 71 6.33 -7.93 2.10
C ALA A 71 6.50 -7.40 0.68
N VAL A 72 7.17 -8.19 -0.15
CA VAL A 72 7.28 -7.93 -1.57
C VAL A 72 6.82 -9.19 -2.31
N ILE A 73 5.87 -9.03 -3.21
CA ILE A 73 5.34 -10.11 -4.03
C ILE A 73 5.71 -9.83 -5.48
N ALA A 74 6.69 -10.57 -6.00
CA ALA A 74 7.25 -10.33 -7.33
C ALA A 74 6.28 -10.62 -8.47
N SER A 75 5.53 -11.71 -8.35
CA SER A 75 4.58 -12.13 -9.38
C SER A 75 3.30 -12.58 -8.68
N PRO A 76 2.41 -11.64 -8.34
CA PRO A 76 1.23 -12.00 -7.57
C PRO A 76 0.31 -12.97 -8.33
N HIS A 77 -0.16 -13.98 -7.61
CA HIS A 77 -1.15 -14.92 -8.13
C HIS A 77 -2.43 -14.19 -8.53
N SER A 78 -3.15 -14.70 -9.51
CA SER A 78 -4.38 -14.07 -9.99
C SER A 78 -5.41 -13.80 -8.89
N GLU A 79 -5.52 -14.67 -7.91
CA GLU A 79 -6.42 -14.45 -6.77
C GLU A 79 -5.95 -13.33 -5.86
N THR A 80 -4.64 -13.17 -5.69
CA THR A 80 -4.06 -12.02 -4.96
C THR A 80 -4.37 -10.73 -5.69
N GLN A 81 -4.18 -10.70 -7.00
CA GLN A 81 -4.51 -9.54 -7.83
C GLN A 81 -5.97 -9.15 -7.68
N ARG A 82 -6.86 -10.15 -7.73
CA ARG A 82 -8.30 -9.94 -7.62
C ARG A 82 -8.70 -9.32 -6.29
N MET A 83 -8.11 -9.80 -5.20
CA MET A 83 -8.33 -9.27 -3.86
C MET A 83 -7.88 -7.80 -3.75
N VAL A 84 -6.72 -7.50 -4.29
CA VAL A 84 -6.15 -6.14 -4.26
C VAL A 84 -6.99 -5.19 -5.12
N GLU A 85 -7.39 -5.62 -6.30
CA GLU A 85 -8.24 -4.82 -7.19
C GLU A 85 -9.61 -4.54 -6.57
N LEU A 86 -10.18 -5.51 -5.87
CA LEU A 86 -11.44 -5.34 -5.16
C LEU A 86 -11.30 -4.28 -4.06
N SER A 87 -10.23 -4.32 -3.29
CA SER A 87 -9.94 -3.30 -2.27
C SER A 87 -9.80 -1.92 -2.89
N ALA A 88 -9.04 -1.80 -3.96
CA ALA A 88 -8.84 -0.53 -4.67
C ALA A 88 -10.17 0.03 -5.21
N SER A 89 -11.03 -0.83 -5.74
CA SER A 89 -12.33 -0.40 -6.26
C SER A 89 -13.26 0.14 -5.16
N ARG A 90 -13.19 -0.41 -3.97
CA ARG A 90 -13.97 0.08 -2.82
C ARG A 90 -13.56 1.48 -2.42
N ILE A 91 -12.27 1.76 -2.39
CA ILE A 91 -11.74 3.09 -2.05
C ILE A 91 -12.18 4.10 -3.11
N LEU A 92 -12.07 3.76 -4.38
CA LEU A 92 -12.48 4.63 -5.47
C LEU A 92 -13.97 4.96 -5.42
N LYS A 93 -14.82 3.99 -5.09
CA LYS A 93 -16.25 4.22 -4.89
C LYS A 93 -16.54 5.19 -3.76
N LYS A 94 -15.84 5.07 -2.64
CA LYS A 94 -15.98 5.99 -1.52
C LYS A 94 -15.59 7.41 -1.87
N GLN A 95 -14.52 7.58 -2.63
CA GLN A 95 -14.08 8.90 -3.10
C GLN A 95 -15.13 9.55 -4.03
N LYS A 96 -15.67 8.79 -4.97
CA LYS A 96 -16.71 9.29 -5.87
C LYS A 96 -17.98 9.67 -5.14
N ALA A 97 -18.37 8.89 -4.13
CA ALA A 97 -19.54 9.21 -3.30
C ALA A 97 -19.33 10.51 -2.52
N ALA A 98 -18.13 10.69 -1.95
CA ALA A 98 -17.79 11.92 -1.23
C ALA A 98 -17.80 13.15 -2.13
N GLU A 99 -17.28 13.05 -3.35
CA GLU A 99 -17.29 14.12 -4.33
C GLU A 99 -18.71 14.52 -4.72
N LYS A 100 -19.60 13.54 -4.90
CA LYS A 100 -21.00 13.80 -5.22
C LYS A 100 -21.76 14.45 -4.07
N ALA A 101 -21.36 14.19 -2.84
CA ALA A 101 -22.00 14.75 -1.65
C ALA A 101 -21.68 16.24 -1.45
N GLU A 102 -20.61 16.69 -2.06
CA GLU A 102 -20.24 18.11 -2.03
C GLU A 102 -21.00 18.90 -3.09
#